data_76d5251e7ec4aa0afbaefb66c6cc5a53
#
_entry.id   76d5251e7ec4aa0afbaefb66c6cc5a53
#
_cell.length_a   1.000
_cell.length_b   1.000
_cell.length_c   1.000
_cell.angle_alpha   90.00
_cell.angle_beta   90.00
_cell.angle_gamma   90.00
#
_symmetry.space_group_name_H-M   'P 1'
#
loop_
_entity.id
_entity.type
_entity.pdbx_description
1 polymer ?
#
loop_
_entity_poly.entity_id
_entity_poly.type
_entity_poly.pdbx_seq_one_letter_code
_entity_poly.pdbx_strand_id
1 'polypeptide(L)'
;MISREQVLDAYNAVLRQALEFRKEGKEVAMTFFFVLPEKTVVVPAAMLPTTDKDELAGMVRAFAARIGARYVIHVGEAWMSAMTTAGDGAPSEQPDRQEVVIASVDGPGLRRMTLVPILPSGEFGEPTVTNEYGGRLATFTDGAEYH
;
A
#
# COMPACT_ATOMS: atom_id res chain seq x y z
N MET A 1 1.18 -23.75 -4.23
CA MET A 1 1.30 -22.47 -4.92
C MET A 1 0.12 -21.58 -4.56
N ILE A 2 0.37 -20.33 -4.20
CA ILE A 2 -0.71 -19.41 -3.87
C ILE A 2 -1.38 -18.91 -5.15
N SER A 3 -2.72 -18.88 -5.17
CA SER A 3 -3.48 -18.40 -6.32
C SER A 3 -3.68 -16.89 -6.23
N ARG A 4 -3.92 -16.27 -7.38
CA ARG A 4 -4.27 -14.85 -7.47
C ARG A 4 -5.49 -14.51 -6.60
N GLU A 5 -6.47 -15.41 -6.60
CA GLU A 5 -7.69 -15.26 -5.81
C GLU A 5 -7.40 -15.24 -4.31
N GLN A 6 -6.52 -16.13 -3.85
CA GLN A 6 -6.10 -16.15 -2.45
C GLN A 6 -5.39 -14.86 -2.06
N VAL A 7 -4.56 -14.32 -2.95
CA VAL A 7 -3.88 -13.05 -2.71
C VAL A 7 -4.89 -11.91 -2.61
N LEU A 8 -5.89 -11.88 -3.49
CA LEU A 8 -6.94 -10.87 -3.44
C LEU A 8 -7.76 -10.97 -2.16
N ASP A 9 -8.05 -12.17 -1.69
CA ASP A 9 -8.75 -12.37 -0.43
C ASP A 9 -7.93 -11.82 0.74
N ALA A 10 -6.62 -12.07 0.73
CA ALA A 10 -5.72 -11.53 1.75
C ALA A 10 -5.67 -9.99 1.68
N TYR A 11 -5.59 -9.43 0.49
CA TYR A 11 -5.60 -7.99 0.27
C TYR A 11 -6.88 -7.35 0.82
N ASN A 12 -8.02 -7.94 0.52
CA ASN A 12 -9.30 -7.44 1.01
C ASN A 12 -9.41 -7.53 2.53
N ALA A 13 -8.89 -8.60 3.13
CA ALA A 13 -8.87 -8.77 4.57
C ALA A 13 -7.98 -7.73 5.26
N VAL A 14 -6.81 -7.46 4.70
CA VAL A 14 -5.89 -6.45 5.22
C VAL A 14 -6.53 -5.06 5.17
N LEU A 15 -7.16 -4.72 4.06
CA LEU A 15 -7.85 -3.44 3.92
C LEU A 15 -8.99 -3.30 4.92
N ARG A 16 -9.80 -4.33 5.06
CA ARG A 16 -10.92 -4.32 6.00
C ARG A 16 -10.44 -4.10 7.43
N GLN A 17 -9.39 -4.80 7.83
CA GLN A 17 -8.84 -4.66 9.17
C GLN A 17 -8.27 -3.26 9.40
N ALA A 18 -7.61 -2.69 8.40
CA ALA A 18 -7.09 -1.33 8.48
C ALA A 18 -8.23 -0.31 8.68
N LEU A 19 -9.33 -0.47 7.96
CA LEU A 19 -10.49 0.41 8.10
C LEU A 19 -11.12 0.28 9.49
N GLU A 20 -11.20 -0.91 10.03
CA GLU A 20 -11.71 -1.12 11.39
C GLU A 20 -10.80 -0.46 12.42
N PHE A 21 -9.49 -0.55 12.27
CA PHE A 21 -8.53 0.12 13.14
C PHE A 21 -8.74 1.63 13.13
N ARG A 22 -8.86 2.22 11.96
CA ARG A 22 -9.04 3.65 11.82
C ARG A 22 -10.38 4.10 12.38
N LYS A 23 -11.41 3.29 12.20
CA LYS A 23 -12.76 3.56 12.75
C LYS A 23 -12.74 3.61 14.28
N GLU A 24 -11.85 2.83 14.91
CA GLU A 24 -11.65 2.86 16.35
C GLU A 24 -10.78 4.03 16.82
N GLY A 25 -10.37 4.90 15.91
CA GLY A 25 -9.51 6.03 16.21
C GLY A 25 -8.03 5.71 16.29
N LYS A 26 -7.63 4.54 15.82
CA LYS A 26 -6.21 4.12 15.81
C LYS A 26 -5.58 4.44 14.46
N GLU A 27 -4.31 4.85 14.48
CA GLU A 27 -3.56 5.08 13.27
C GLU A 27 -3.22 3.76 12.59
N VAL A 28 -3.37 3.72 11.26
CA VAL A 28 -2.96 2.57 10.46
C VAL A 28 -1.49 2.73 10.11
N ALA A 29 -0.63 2.03 10.84
CA ALA A 29 0.80 2.09 10.59
C ALA A 29 1.13 1.42 9.26
N MET A 30 2.05 2.04 8.49
CA MET A 30 2.52 1.49 7.23
C MET A 30 3.10 0.09 7.47
N THR A 31 2.57 -0.91 6.76
CA THR A 31 2.95 -2.30 6.95
C THR A 31 3.00 -3.01 5.60
N PHE A 32 3.99 -3.89 5.45
CA PHE A 32 4.19 -4.69 4.26
C PHE A 32 3.94 -6.16 4.58
N PHE A 33 3.19 -6.82 3.70
CA PHE A 33 2.89 -8.25 3.82
C PHE A 33 3.51 -8.94 2.60
N PHE A 34 4.53 -9.74 2.85
CA PHE A 34 5.23 -10.49 1.81
C PHE A 34 4.58 -11.86 1.70
N VAL A 35 3.91 -12.09 0.60
CA VAL A 35 3.11 -13.30 0.40
C VAL A 35 3.94 -14.38 -0.27
N LEU A 36 4.17 -15.46 0.46
CA LEU A 36 4.84 -16.66 -0.04
C LEU A 36 3.82 -17.78 -0.16
N PRO A 37 4.16 -18.86 -0.89
CA PRO A 37 3.21 -19.98 -1.05
C PRO A 37 2.73 -20.61 0.25
N GLU A 38 3.55 -20.58 1.29
CA GLU A 38 3.29 -21.30 2.54
C GLU A 38 2.97 -20.38 3.72
N LYS A 39 3.32 -19.10 3.60
CA LYS A 39 3.19 -18.17 4.71
C LYS A 39 3.21 -16.73 4.22
N THR A 40 2.82 -15.82 5.09
CA THR A 40 2.94 -14.39 4.85
C THR A 40 3.88 -13.80 5.91
N VAL A 41 4.88 -13.06 5.47
CA VAL A 41 5.82 -12.37 6.37
C VAL A 41 5.34 -10.94 6.52
N VAL A 42 5.11 -10.48 7.74
CA VAL A 42 4.58 -9.15 8.02
C VAL A 42 5.70 -8.27 8.57
N VAL A 43 5.96 -7.15 7.90
CA VAL A 43 7.01 -6.22 8.30
C VAL A 43 6.44 -4.81 8.41
N PRO A 44 6.26 -4.29 9.64
CA PRO A 44 5.94 -2.87 9.80
C PRO A 44 7.09 -1.99 9.30
N ALA A 45 6.76 -0.90 8.62
CA ALA A 45 7.78 0.02 8.09
C ALA A 45 8.70 0.56 9.19
N ALA A 46 8.16 0.72 10.41
CA ALA A 46 8.93 1.20 11.55
C ALA A 46 10.09 0.28 11.94
N MET A 47 10.07 -0.98 11.50
CA MET A 47 11.17 -1.93 11.74
C MET A 47 12.31 -1.78 10.74
N LEU A 48 12.13 -0.99 9.69
CA LEU A 48 13.15 -0.76 8.68
C LEU A 48 14.01 0.45 9.05
N PRO A 49 15.32 0.44 8.75
CA PRO A 49 16.25 1.45 9.23
C PRO A 49 16.25 2.75 8.41
N THR A 50 15.12 3.13 7.84
CA THR A 50 15.02 4.37 7.08
C THR A 50 13.59 4.90 7.10
N THR A 51 13.45 6.23 6.97
CA THR A 51 12.17 6.90 6.76
C THR A 51 12.09 7.49 5.36
N ASP A 52 13.17 7.41 4.58
CA ASP A 52 13.16 7.86 3.20
C ASP A 52 12.35 6.89 2.34
N LYS A 53 11.34 7.40 1.64
CA LYS A 53 10.41 6.55 0.89
C LYS A 53 11.07 5.80 -0.27
N ASP A 54 12.07 6.40 -0.91
CA ASP A 54 12.76 5.75 -2.01
C ASP A 54 13.64 4.61 -1.51
N GLU A 55 14.35 4.84 -0.40
CA GLU A 55 15.15 3.79 0.25
C GLU A 55 14.24 2.67 0.77
N LEU A 56 13.11 3.03 1.37
CA LEU A 56 12.14 2.08 1.89
C LEU A 56 11.62 1.18 0.78
N ALA A 57 11.21 1.76 -0.34
CA ALA A 57 10.74 0.99 -1.50
C ALA A 57 11.82 0.05 -2.03
N GLY A 58 13.07 0.52 -2.09
CA GLY A 58 14.20 -0.30 -2.51
C GLY A 58 14.43 -1.48 -1.58
N MET A 59 14.36 -1.24 -0.27
CA MET A 59 14.51 -2.30 0.74
C MET A 59 13.40 -3.34 0.62
N VAL A 60 12.16 -2.90 0.42
CA VAL A 60 11.03 -3.80 0.27
C VAL A 60 11.19 -4.68 -0.96
N ARG A 61 11.57 -4.08 -2.10
CA ARG A 61 11.83 -4.84 -3.33
C ARG A 61 12.96 -5.86 -3.15
N ALA A 62 14.06 -5.44 -2.53
CA ALA A 62 15.19 -6.32 -2.28
C ALA A 62 14.82 -7.48 -1.36
N PHE A 63 14.07 -7.19 -0.32
CA PHE A 63 13.64 -8.21 0.63
C PHE A 63 12.67 -9.20 -0.03
N ALA A 64 11.71 -8.71 -0.80
CA ALA A 64 10.77 -9.56 -1.52
C ALA A 64 11.51 -10.53 -2.45
N ALA A 65 12.48 -10.02 -3.21
CA ALA A 65 13.30 -10.85 -4.09
C ALA A 65 14.11 -11.90 -3.31
N ARG A 66 14.68 -11.48 -2.19
CA ARG A 66 15.53 -12.36 -1.38
C ARG A 66 14.77 -13.53 -0.77
N ILE A 67 13.56 -13.29 -0.28
CA ILE A 67 12.76 -14.35 0.35
C ILE A 67 11.87 -15.08 -0.63
N GLY A 68 11.84 -14.66 -1.89
CA GLY A 68 11.02 -15.29 -2.92
C GLY A 68 9.54 -14.94 -2.86
N ALA A 69 9.19 -13.78 -2.32
CA ALA A 69 7.81 -13.33 -2.29
C ALA A 69 7.38 -12.89 -3.68
N ARG A 70 6.30 -13.46 -4.19
CA ARG A 70 5.75 -13.11 -5.49
C ARG A 70 4.80 -11.93 -5.43
N TYR A 71 4.17 -11.72 -4.28
CA TYR A 71 3.22 -10.64 -4.08
C TYR A 71 3.57 -9.88 -2.82
N VAL A 72 3.41 -8.56 -2.88
CA VAL A 72 3.58 -7.69 -1.72
C VAL A 72 2.30 -6.90 -1.54
N ILE A 73 1.72 -6.98 -0.35
CA ILE A 73 0.57 -6.16 0.02
C ILE A 73 1.08 -5.06 0.94
N HIS A 74 0.65 -3.84 0.69
CA HIS A 74 1.01 -2.67 1.48
C HIS A 74 -0.26 -2.03 2.01
N VAL A 75 -0.23 -1.55 3.24
CA VAL A 75 -1.34 -0.81 3.85
C VAL A 75 -0.77 0.33 4.69
N GLY A 76 -1.50 1.43 4.77
CA GLY A 76 -1.11 2.57 5.59
C GLY A 76 -2.06 3.74 5.42
N GLU A 77 -1.66 4.87 5.99
CA GLU A 77 -2.36 6.14 5.79
C GLU A 77 -1.48 7.05 4.97
N ALA A 78 -2.09 7.88 4.15
CA ALA A 78 -1.37 8.79 3.28
C ALA A 78 -2.17 10.07 3.06
N TRP A 79 -1.49 11.10 2.56
CA TRP A 79 -2.13 12.32 2.09
C TRP A 79 -2.18 12.29 0.58
N MET A 80 -3.31 12.73 0.03
CA MET A 80 -3.48 12.89 -1.42
C MET A 80 -3.86 14.32 -1.73
N SER A 81 -3.47 14.78 -2.90
CA SER A 81 -3.87 16.07 -3.41
C SER A 81 -4.04 15.99 -4.93
N ALA A 82 -5.17 16.47 -5.42
CA ALA A 82 -5.41 16.58 -6.86
C ALA A 82 -4.57 17.69 -7.50
N MET A 83 -4.06 18.62 -6.69
CA MET A 83 -3.27 19.75 -7.16
C MET A 83 -1.77 19.46 -7.20
N THR A 84 -1.34 18.29 -6.73
CA THR A 84 0.07 17.97 -6.67
C THR A 84 0.62 17.73 -8.07
N THR A 85 1.64 18.50 -8.44
CA THR A 85 2.41 18.29 -9.67
C THR A 85 3.89 18.34 -9.32
N ALA A 86 4.74 18.01 -10.29
CA ALA A 86 6.18 18.08 -10.08
C ALA A 86 6.59 19.48 -9.67
N GLY A 87 7.20 19.64 -8.51
CA GLY A 87 7.66 20.93 -8.00
C GLY A 87 6.68 21.65 -7.10
N ASP A 88 5.47 21.15 -6.92
CA ASP A 88 4.46 21.79 -6.07
C ASP A 88 4.53 21.39 -4.59
N GLY A 89 5.50 20.58 -4.23
CA GLY A 89 5.65 20.07 -2.87
C GLY A 89 4.90 18.78 -2.63
N ALA A 90 4.98 18.26 -1.41
CA ALA A 90 4.34 17.01 -1.03
C ALA A 90 2.82 17.16 -0.94
N PRO A 91 2.03 16.10 -1.19
CA PRO A 91 0.57 16.17 -1.02
C PRO A 91 0.14 16.66 0.35
N SER A 92 0.88 16.33 1.41
CA SER A 92 0.56 16.77 2.77
C SER A 92 0.68 18.31 2.95
N GLU A 93 1.36 18.99 2.04
CA GLU A 93 1.57 20.44 2.08
C GLU A 93 0.55 21.21 1.23
N GLN A 94 -0.30 20.51 0.48
CA GLN A 94 -1.25 21.15 -0.43
C GLN A 94 -2.54 21.53 0.30
N PRO A 95 -3.19 22.66 -0.11
CA PRO A 95 -4.43 23.11 0.54
C PRO A 95 -5.61 22.17 0.34
N ASP A 96 -5.61 21.38 -0.74
CA ASP A 96 -6.68 20.42 -1.03
C ASP A 96 -6.36 19.01 -0.58
N ARG A 97 -5.40 18.88 0.32
CA ARG A 97 -4.98 17.55 0.79
C ARG A 97 -6.13 16.77 1.41
N GLN A 98 -6.14 15.48 1.11
CA GLN A 98 -7.12 14.52 1.61
C GLN A 98 -6.38 13.37 2.28
N GLU A 99 -6.73 13.09 3.52
CA GLU A 99 -6.19 11.93 4.22
C GLU A 99 -6.91 10.67 3.73
N VAL A 100 -6.15 9.61 3.47
CA VAL A 100 -6.71 8.35 2.97
C VAL A 100 -6.09 7.16 3.69
N VAL A 101 -6.85 6.07 3.78
CA VAL A 101 -6.30 4.75 4.03
C VAL A 101 -5.97 4.17 2.66
N ILE A 102 -4.75 3.71 2.49
CA ILE A 102 -4.29 3.14 1.24
C ILE A 102 -3.96 1.66 1.43
N ALA A 103 -4.36 0.85 0.49
CA ALA A 103 -3.92 -0.53 0.40
C ALA A 103 -3.52 -0.81 -1.04
N SER A 104 -2.44 -1.56 -1.23
CA SER A 104 -2.00 -1.94 -2.56
C SER A 104 -1.55 -3.39 -2.56
N VAL A 105 -1.62 -4.02 -3.72
CA VAL A 105 -1.04 -5.33 -3.96
C VAL A 105 -0.30 -5.29 -5.28
N ASP A 106 0.90 -5.87 -5.31
CA ASP A 106 1.76 -5.89 -6.47
C ASP A 106 2.40 -7.28 -6.60
N GLY A 107 2.29 -7.86 -7.77
CA GLY A 107 2.90 -9.14 -8.10
C GLY A 107 2.57 -9.58 -9.51
N PRO A 108 2.97 -10.80 -9.91
CA PRO A 108 2.76 -11.27 -11.28
C PRO A 108 1.29 -11.27 -11.68
N GLY A 109 0.98 -10.53 -12.76
CA GLY A 109 -0.38 -10.46 -13.29
C GLY A 109 -1.40 -9.78 -12.38
N LEU A 110 -0.95 -9.14 -11.31
CA LEU A 110 -1.86 -8.52 -10.34
C LEU A 110 -1.25 -7.23 -9.80
N ARG A 111 -1.94 -6.12 -10.06
CA ARG A 111 -1.60 -4.83 -9.48
C ARG A 111 -2.89 -4.08 -9.18
N ARG A 112 -3.09 -3.72 -7.93
CA ARG A 112 -4.32 -3.03 -7.52
C ARG A 112 -4.01 -2.09 -6.36
N MET A 113 -4.67 -0.93 -6.35
CA MET A 113 -4.60 0.01 -5.25
C MET A 113 -6.01 0.44 -4.89
N THR A 114 -6.31 0.50 -3.61
CA THR A 114 -7.55 1.06 -3.10
C THR A 114 -7.24 2.23 -2.19
N LEU A 115 -7.93 3.35 -2.44
CA LEU A 115 -7.81 4.56 -1.64
C LEU A 115 -9.17 4.82 -1.00
N VAL A 116 -9.19 4.90 0.33
CA VAL A 116 -10.43 5.19 1.06
C VAL A 116 -10.26 6.52 1.78
N PRO A 117 -10.99 7.58 1.35
CA PRO A 117 -10.88 8.88 2.00
C PRO A 117 -11.33 8.83 3.46
N ILE A 118 -10.62 9.55 4.32
CA ILE A 118 -11.02 9.77 5.70
C ILE A 118 -11.57 11.19 5.77
N LEU A 119 -12.86 11.31 5.99
CA LEU A 119 -13.53 12.59 6.04
C LEU A 119 -13.23 13.31 7.36
N PRO A 120 -13.40 14.65 7.41
CA PRO A 120 -13.18 15.39 8.67
C PRO A 120 -13.99 14.87 9.85
N SER A 121 -15.15 14.26 9.59
CA SER A 121 -15.98 13.63 10.63
C SER A 121 -15.38 12.33 11.17
N GLY A 122 -14.35 11.79 10.51
CA GLY A 122 -13.80 10.47 10.84
C GLY A 122 -14.47 9.32 10.07
N GLU A 123 -15.53 9.62 9.34
CA GLU A 123 -16.18 8.61 8.50
C GLU A 123 -15.39 8.40 7.20
N PHE A 124 -15.63 7.27 6.54
CA PHE A 124 -14.97 6.97 5.27
C PHE A 124 -15.82 7.45 4.10
N GLY A 125 -15.12 8.01 3.09
CA GLY A 125 -15.76 8.36 1.83
C GLY A 125 -15.78 7.18 0.86
N GLU A 126 -16.19 7.44 -0.38
CA GLU A 126 -16.23 6.42 -1.42
C GLU A 126 -14.85 5.92 -1.77
N PRO A 127 -14.62 4.60 -1.73
CA PRO A 127 -13.33 4.04 -2.13
C PRO A 127 -13.07 4.22 -3.62
N THR A 128 -11.81 4.45 -3.97
CA THR A 128 -11.35 4.45 -5.34
C THR A 128 -10.43 3.25 -5.54
N VAL A 129 -10.76 2.40 -6.50
CA VAL A 129 -9.95 1.23 -6.84
C VAL A 129 -9.34 1.42 -8.21
N THR A 130 -8.05 1.20 -8.33
CA THR A 130 -7.36 1.29 -9.61
C THR A 130 -6.38 0.14 -9.78
N ASN A 131 -6.22 -0.29 -11.03
CA ASN A 131 -5.22 -1.30 -11.41
C ASN A 131 -4.05 -0.64 -12.15
N GLU A 132 -4.12 0.67 -12.36
CA GLU A 132 -3.06 1.45 -12.98
C GLU A 132 -2.60 2.51 -11.99
N TYR A 133 -1.42 2.33 -11.44
CA TYR A 133 -0.89 3.29 -10.49
C TYR A 133 0.63 3.32 -10.57
N GLY A 134 1.19 4.42 -10.12
CA GLY A 134 2.62 4.62 -9.97
C GLY A 134 2.92 5.17 -8.59
N GLY A 135 4.18 5.44 -8.34
CA GLY A 135 4.62 6.01 -7.08
C GLY A 135 5.67 5.15 -6.40
N ARG A 136 6.28 5.72 -5.37
CA ARG A 136 7.45 5.13 -4.72
C ARG A 136 7.16 3.81 -4.02
N LEU A 137 5.97 3.71 -3.43
CA LEU A 137 5.57 2.54 -2.64
C LEU A 137 4.50 1.72 -3.35
N ALA A 138 4.47 1.79 -4.68
CA ALA A 138 3.44 1.11 -5.47
C ALA A 138 3.96 -0.13 -6.20
N THR A 139 5.27 -0.23 -6.44
CA THR A 139 5.86 -1.32 -7.20
C THR A 139 6.94 -1.99 -6.39
N PHE A 140 6.68 -3.22 -5.94
CA PHE A 140 7.56 -3.96 -5.05
C PHE A 140 8.07 -5.27 -5.64
N THR A 141 7.67 -5.59 -6.86
CA THR A 141 8.15 -6.76 -7.59
C THR A 141 8.70 -6.31 -8.93
N ASP A 142 9.34 -7.18 -9.66
CA ASP A 142 9.91 -6.81 -10.96
C ASP A 142 8.84 -6.55 -12.04
N GLY A 143 7.62 -7.01 -11.80
CA GLY A 143 6.51 -6.75 -12.70
C GLY A 143 6.62 -7.40 -14.07
N ALA A 144 7.54 -8.34 -14.24
CA ALA A 144 7.84 -8.92 -15.55
C ALA A 144 6.64 -9.59 -16.22
N GLU A 145 5.65 -9.98 -15.46
CA GLU A 145 4.46 -10.67 -15.95
C GLU A 145 3.27 -9.75 -16.19
N TYR A 146 3.47 -8.43 -16.12
CA TYR A 146 2.40 -7.46 -16.39
C TYR A 146 2.26 -7.11 -17.87
N HIS A 147 3.08 -7.68 -18.69
CA HIS A 147 3.11 -7.37 -20.14
C HIS A 147 2.11 -8.15 -20.94
#